data_b45cd2938e1cb5525f10243105ca6285
#
_entry.id   b45cd2938e1cb5525f10243105ca6285
#
_cell.length_a   1.000
_cell.length_b   1.000
_cell.length_c   1.000
_cell.angle_alpha   90.00
_cell.angle_beta   90.00
_cell.angle_gamma   90.00
#
_symmetry.space_group_name_H-M   'P 1'
#
loop_
_entity.id
_entity.type
_entity.pdbx_description
1 polymer ?
#
loop_
_entity_poly.entity_id
_entity_poly.type
_entity_poly.pdbx_seq_one_letter_code
_entity_poly.pdbx_strand_id
1 'polypeptide(L)'
;LRWDSSFAFFDQREMWALEVWQDKTPENVQAILDDSIPMGGSQHQKIVVIDNEVVFSGGMDVALHRWDTREHKIDEPGRNGPDGEYGPFHDVQIVSSGPLVKHFAELAHWRWNRIAENPIESIGFPDTDTDDLPRCWPDGVKPCFTNADCAIARTIPEMEDTELVQEVRHMLINIIG
;
A
#
# COMPACT_ATOMS: atom_id res chain seq x y z
N LEU A 1 -5.14 -6.50 2.31
CA LEU A 1 -5.21 -7.47 1.22
C LEU A 1 -6.19 -7.01 0.14
N ARG A 2 -5.89 -7.35 -1.09
CA ARG A 2 -6.76 -7.11 -2.23
C ARG A 2 -7.81 -8.21 -2.31
N TRP A 3 -9.06 -7.85 -2.54
CA TRP A 3 -10.14 -8.79 -2.84
C TRP A 3 -10.94 -8.29 -4.04
N ASP A 4 -11.34 -9.21 -4.90
CA ASP A 4 -12.24 -8.94 -6.02
C ASP A 4 -13.48 -9.80 -5.84
N SER A 5 -14.64 -9.14 -5.76
CA SER A 5 -15.94 -9.80 -5.55
C SER A 5 -16.43 -10.60 -6.77
N SER A 6 -15.72 -10.60 -7.89
CA SER A 6 -16.10 -11.39 -9.06
C SER A 6 -15.66 -12.85 -8.91
N PHE A 7 -16.39 -13.60 -8.14
CA PHE A 7 -16.21 -15.03 -7.84
C PHE A 7 -15.93 -15.91 -9.06
N ALA A 8 -16.38 -15.51 -10.25
CA ALA A 8 -16.26 -16.28 -11.47
C ALA A 8 -14.84 -16.26 -12.10
N PHE A 9 -13.97 -15.34 -11.69
CA PHE A 9 -12.69 -15.11 -12.36
C PHE A 9 -11.45 -15.31 -11.48
N PHE A 10 -11.55 -15.32 -10.16
CA PHE A 10 -10.40 -15.27 -9.26
C PHE A 10 -10.35 -16.35 -8.18
N ASP A 11 -11.08 -17.42 -8.34
CA ASP A 11 -11.00 -18.71 -7.62
C ASP A 11 -10.33 -18.66 -6.23
N GLN A 12 -10.83 -17.79 -5.36
CA GLN A 12 -10.48 -17.73 -3.91
C GLN A 12 -8.98 -17.66 -3.57
N ARG A 13 -8.12 -17.19 -4.49
CA ARG A 13 -6.67 -17.14 -4.24
C ARG A 13 -6.27 -16.36 -3.00
N GLU A 14 -6.98 -15.27 -2.74
CA GLU A 14 -6.74 -14.43 -1.57
C GLU A 14 -7.20 -15.11 -0.27
N MET A 15 -8.23 -15.96 -0.30
CA MET A 15 -8.69 -16.72 0.87
C MET A 15 -7.61 -17.68 1.35
N TRP A 16 -6.93 -18.38 0.45
CA TRP A 16 -5.82 -19.25 0.82
C TRP A 16 -4.69 -18.47 1.54
N ALA A 17 -4.34 -17.29 1.07
CA ALA A 17 -3.34 -16.46 1.73
C ALA A 17 -3.78 -16.06 3.14
N LEU A 18 -5.05 -15.71 3.34
CA LEU A 18 -5.59 -15.38 4.65
C LEU A 18 -5.56 -16.58 5.61
N GLU A 19 -5.99 -17.76 5.16
CA GLU A 19 -5.95 -19.00 5.95
C GLU A 19 -4.52 -19.32 6.42
N VAL A 20 -3.54 -19.25 5.50
CA VAL A 20 -2.12 -19.48 5.84
C VAL A 20 -1.61 -18.45 6.84
N TRP A 21 -2.07 -17.19 6.75
CA TRP A 21 -1.66 -16.16 7.67
C TRP A 21 -2.30 -16.33 9.04
N GLN A 22 -3.58 -16.65 9.12
CA GLN A 22 -4.27 -16.90 10.39
C GLN A 22 -3.62 -18.05 11.18
N ASP A 23 -3.15 -19.08 10.49
CA ASP A 23 -2.50 -20.24 11.13
C ASP A 23 -1.05 -19.99 11.56
N LYS A 24 -0.34 -19.06 10.92
CA LYS A 24 1.12 -18.90 11.06
C LYS A 24 1.57 -17.56 11.60
N THR A 25 0.68 -16.58 11.68
CA THR A 25 1.05 -15.24 12.18
C THR A 25 1.08 -15.21 13.69
N PRO A 26 2.05 -14.48 14.27
CA PRO A 26 2.05 -14.17 15.69
C PRO A 26 0.77 -13.45 16.14
N GLU A 27 0.38 -13.60 17.40
CA GLU A 27 -0.84 -12.99 17.97
C GLU A 27 -0.91 -11.45 17.83
N ASN A 28 0.25 -10.81 17.69
CA ASN A 28 0.34 -9.36 17.48
C ASN A 28 0.20 -8.93 16.00
N VAL A 29 -0.08 -9.86 15.09
CA VAL A 29 -0.32 -9.57 13.67
C VAL A 29 -1.77 -9.89 13.34
N GLN A 30 -2.45 -8.93 12.72
CA GLN A 30 -3.82 -9.08 12.26
C GLN A 30 -3.90 -8.91 10.75
N ALA A 31 -4.73 -9.71 10.10
CA ALA A 31 -4.96 -9.65 8.66
C ALA A 31 -6.45 -9.72 8.36
N ILE A 32 -6.91 -8.88 7.44
CA ILE A 32 -8.31 -8.82 6.99
C ILE A 32 -8.33 -8.78 5.47
N LEU A 33 -9.31 -9.43 4.86
CA LEU A 33 -9.67 -9.23 3.46
C LEU A 33 -10.71 -8.12 3.35
N ASP A 34 -10.44 -7.16 2.47
CA ASP A 34 -11.35 -6.05 2.18
C ASP A 34 -12.02 -6.29 0.83
N ASP A 35 -13.23 -6.82 0.85
CA ASP A 35 -14.10 -7.04 -0.31
C ASP A 35 -15.21 -5.98 -0.43
N SER A 36 -15.16 -4.94 0.38
CA SER A 36 -16.13 -3.84 0.39
C SER A 36 -15.94 -2.88 -0.80
N ILE A 37 -16.01 -3.44 -2.01
CA ILE A 37 -15.88 -2.74 -3.29
C ILE A 37 -16.96 -3.20 -4.27
N PRO A 38 -17.35 -2.36 -5.26
CA PRO A 38 -18.27 -2.78 -6.30
C PRO A 38 -17.75 -3.98 -7.09
N MET A 39 -18.68 -4.78 -7.64
CA MET A 39 -18.35 -5.92 -8.48
C MET A 39 -17.40 -5.51 -9.62
N GLY A 40 -16.32 -6.26 -9.82
CA GLY A 40 -15.27 -5.98 -10.80
C GLY A 40 -14.24 -4.95 -10.35
N GLY A 41 -14.37 -4.38 -9.15
CA GLY A 41 -13.36 -3.52 -8.55
C GLY A 41 -12.22 -4.30 -7.90
N SER A 42 -11.16 -3.60 -7.53
CA SER A 42 -10.09 -4.14 -6.70
C SER A 42 -9.44 -3.08 -5.82
N GLN A 43 -9.05 -3.47 -4.63
CA GLN A 43 -8.21 -2.67 -3.75
C GLN A 43 -6.77 -2.73 -4.26
N HIS A 44 -6.31 -1.67 -4.95
CA HIS A 44 -5.01 -1.69 -5.62
C HIS A 44 -3.97 -0.77 -4.99
N GLN A 45 -4.26 -0.18 -3.87
CA GLN A 45 -3.33 0.70 -3.13
C GLN A 45 -2.22 -0.13 -2.46
N LYS A 46 -0.96 0.32 -2.61
CA LYS A 46 0.20 -0.23 -1.91
C LYS A 46 0.69 0.81 -0.94
N ILE A 47 0.31 0.65 0.32
CA ILE A 47 0.62 1.58 1.41
C ILE A 47 1.18 0.78 2.58
N VAL A 48 2.34 1.19 3.07
CA VAL A 48 2.92 0.69 4.32
C VAL A 48 3.21 1.89 5.20
N VAL A 49 2.58 1.97 6.35
CA VAL A 49 2.83 3.02 7.35
C VAL A 49 3.56 2.39 8.53
N ILE A 50 4.65 3.00 8.95
CA ILE A 50 5.48 2.54 10.07
C ILE A 50 5.48 3.62 11.15
N ASP A 51 4.99 3.26 12.34
CA ASP A 51 4.99 4.08 13.56
C ASP A 51 4.36 5.48 13.39
N ASN A 52 3.55 5.69 12.34
CA ASN A 52 3.04 7.01 11.94
C ASN A 52 4.12 8.05 11.63
N GLU A 53 5.34 7.62 11.37
CA GLU A 53 6.51 8.46 11.07
C GLU A 53 6.98 8.33 9.62
N VAL A 54 6.85 7.12 9.03
CA VAL A 54 7.30 6.83 7.66
C VAL A 54 6.20 6.13 6.89
N VAL A 55 6.08 6.47 5.62
CA VAL A 55 5.19 5.79 4.68
C VAL A 55 5.94 5.35 3.42
N PHE A 56 5.63 4.14 2.98
CA PHE A 56 5.95 3.67 1.63
C PHE A 56 4.66 3.62 0.80
N SER A 57 4.69 4.22 -0.37
CA SER A 57 3.57 4.15 -1.33
C SER A 57 4.08 4.12 -2.77
N GLY A 58 3.43 3.36 -3.62
CA GLY A 58 3.80 3.23 -5.03
C GLY A 58 3.09 2.08 -5.71
N GLY A 59 3.70 1.52 -6.74
CA GLY A 59 3.15 0.42 -7.52
C GLY A 59 3.56 -0.97 -7.03
N MET A 60 4.64 -1.07 -6.24
CA MET A 60 5.22 -2.35 -5.86
C MET A 60 4.38 -3.10 -4.82
N ASP A 61 3.88 -4.27 -5.19
CA ASP A 61 3.32 -5.23 -4.24
C ASP A 61 4.44 -5.92 -3.44
N VAL A 62 4.21 -6.15 -2.14
CA VAL A 62 5.04 -7.05 -1.34
C VAL A 62 4.59 -8.49 -1.63
N ALA A 63 5.07 -9.04 -2.73
CA ALA A 63 4.66 -10.34 -3.26
C ALA A 63 5.84 -11.06 -3.92
N LEU A 64 5.65 -12.35 -4.20
CA LEU A 64 6.61 -13.14 -4.97
C LEU A 64 6.81 -12.54 -6.37
N HIS A 65 8.00 -12.77 -6.94
CA HIS A 65 8.37 -12.34 -8.29
C HIS A 65 8.32 -10.81 -8.49
N ARG A 66 8.60 -10.03 -7.42
CA ARG A 66 8.65 -8.56 -7.47
C ARG A 66 10.05 -8.00 -7.26
N TRP A 67 10.97 -8.79 -6.72
CA TRP A 67 12.34 -8.36 -6.53
C TRP A 67 13.09 -8.28 -7.88
N ASP A 68 13.86 -7.22 -8.08
CA ASP A 68 14.76 -7.05 -9.20
C ASP A 68 15.95 -6.15 -8.83
N THR A 69 16.97 -6.12 -9.67
CA THR A 69 18.07 -5.16 -9.58
C THR A 69 17.74 -3.89 -10.37
N ARG A 70 18.50 -2.82 -10.12
CA ARG A 70 18.31 -1.54 -10.83
C ARG A 70 18.63 -1.62 -12.32
N GLU A 71 19.42 -2.59 -12.75
CA GLU A 71 19.79 -2.79 -14.14
C GLU A 71 18.72 -3.52 -14.95
N HIS A 72 17.76 -4.16 -14.30
CA HIS A 72 16.68 -4.93 -14.94
C HIS A 72 17.18 -5.86 -16.06
N LYS A 73 18.33 -6.51 -15.87
CA LYS A 73 18.91 -7.40 -16.87
C LYS A 73 17.96 -8.56 -17.18
N ILE A 74 17.97 -9.02 -18.42
CA ILE A 74 17.20 -10.21 -18.82
C ILE A 74 17.66 -11.42 -18.00
N ASP A 75 18.97 -11.62 -17.91
CA ASP A 75 19.59 -12.70 -17.14
C ASP A 75 20.09 -12.16 -15.79
N GLU A 76 19.32 -12.37 -14.73
CA GLU A 76 19.66 -12.00 -13.36
C GLU A 76 19.48 -13.22 -12.44
N PRO A 77 20.57 -13.87 -12.01
CA PRO A 77 20.48 -15.10 -11.21
C PRO A 77 19.77 -14.95 -9.86
N GLY A 78 19.69 -13.73 -9.35
CA GLY A 78 18.96 -13.42 -8.12
C GLY A 78 17.44 -13.51 -8.25
N ARG A 79 16.90 -13.47 -9.48
CA ARG A 79 15.47 -13.61 -9.74
C ARG A 79 15.05 -15.07 -9.82
N ASN A 80 15.10 -15.73 -8.68
CA ASN A 80 14.69 -17.13 -8.55
C ASN A 80 13.67 -17.23 -7.41
N GLY A 81 12.44 -17.55 -7.76
CA GLY A 81 11.33 -17.73 -6.83
C GLY A 81 11.05 -19.20 -6.54
N PRO A 82 10.04 -19.51 -5.71
CA PRO A 82 9.61 -20.87 -5.41
C PRO A 82 9.23 -21.70 -6.65
N ASP A 83 8.73 -21.02 -7.68
CA ASP A 83 8.27 -21.62 -8.93
C ASP A 83 9.33 -21.57 -10.05
N GLY A 84 10.57 -21.17 -9.72
CA GLY A 84 11.68 -21.03 -10.64
C GLY A 84 12.03 -19.60 -10.99
N GLU A 85 12.81 -19.44 -12.06
CA GLU A 85 13.26 -18.13 -12.55
C GLU A 85 12.08 -17.32 -13.12
N TYR A 86 12.14 -15.98 -12.94
CA TYR A 86 11.17 -15.05 -13.49
C TYR A 86 11.83 -13.87 -14.20
N GLY A 87 11.08 -13.20 -15.07
CA GLY A 87 11.56 -12.07 -15.87
C GLY A 87 11.83 -10.80 -15.07
N PRO A 88 12.43 -9.78 -15.70
CA PRO A 88 12.65 -8.48 -15.10
C PRO A 88 11.33 -7.86 -14.59
N PHE A 89 11.41 -7.16 -13.45
CA PHE A 89 10.28 -6.48 -12.87
C PHE A 89 10.66 -5.02 -12.55
N HIS A 90 9.95 -4.07 -13.16
CA HIS A 90 10.20 -2.65 -12.94
C HIS A 90 8.99 -2.00 -12.28
N ASP A 91 9.18 -1.56 -11.05
CA ASP A 91 8.18 -0.81 -10.31
C ASP A 91 8.85 0.27 -9.45
N VAL A 92 8.06 1.20 -8.93
CA VAL A 92 8.58 2.35 -8.16
C VAL A 92 7.84 2.42 -6.83
N GLN A 93 8.62 2.65 -5.78
CA GLN A 93 8.10 2.92 -4.45
C GLN A 93 8.71 4.22 -3.93
N ILE A 94 7.88 5.08 -3.35
CA ILE A 94 8.31 6.31 -2.70
C ILE A 94 8.32 6.07 -1.20
N VAL A 95 9.38 6.48 -0.52
CA VAL A 95 9.42 6.61 0.93
C VAL A 95 9.31 8.07 1.32
N SER A 96 8.46 8.37 2.29
CA SER A 96 8.23 9.73 2.76
C SER A 96 8.09 9.78 4.29
N SER A 97 8.41 10.93 4.85
CA SER A 97 8.21 11.27 6.27
C SER A 97 7.56 12.65 6.40
N GLY A 98 7.30 13.08 7.62
CA GLY A 98 6.70 14.38 7.90
C GLY A 98 5.17 14.39 7.77
N PRO A 99 4.54 15.59 7.62
CA PRO A 99 3.09 15.74 7.70
C PRO A 99 2.28 14.90 6.70
N LEU A 100 2.89 14.50 5.57
CA LEU A 100 2.26 13.65 4.56
C LEU A 100 1.87 12.28 5.13
N VAL A 101 2.65 11.74 6.08
CA VAL A 101 2.40 10.41 6.66
C VAL A 101 1.05 10.34 7.35
N LYS A 102 0.63 11.42 7.99
CA LYS A 102 -0.68 11.50 8.64
C LYS A 102 -1.82 11.14 7.69
N HIS A 103 -1.81 11.69 6.48
CA HIS A 103 -2.87 11.43 5.50
C HIS A 103 -2.91 9.97 5.02
N PHE A 104 -1.75 9.34 4.87
CA PHE A 104 -1.68 7.92 4.53
C PHE A 104 -2.13 7.04 5.70
N ALA A 105 -1.74 7.37 6.93
CA ALA A 105 -2.16 6.65 8.11
C ALA A 105 -3.68 6.75 8.34
N GLU A 106 -4.25 7.94 8.18
CA GLU A 106 -5.70 8.17 8.24
C GLU A 106 -6.44 7.34 7.18
N LEU A 107 -5.91 7.24 5.95
CA LEU A 107 -6.48 6.41 4.90
C LEU A 107 -6.40 4.91 5.24
N ALA A 108 -5.28 4.45 5.79
CA ALA A 108 -5.10 3.07 6.21
C ALA A 108 -6.05 2.71 7.36
N HIS A 109 -6.17 3.58 8.37
CA HIS A 109 -7.11 3.40 9.48
C HIS A 109 -8.56 3.41 9.02
N TRP A 110 -8.94 4.33 8.13
CA TRP A 110 -10.27 4.38 7.57
C TRP A 110 -10.64 3.07 6.85
N ARG A 111 -9.73 2.53 6.04
CA ARG A 111 -9.94 1.25 5.36
C ARG A 111 -10.08 0.09 6.35
N TRP A 112 -9.19 0.04 7.35
CA TRP A 112 -9.25 -0.99 8.39
C TRP A 112 -10.56 -0.93 9.16
N ASN A 113 -10.91 0.24 9.69
CA ASN A 113 -12.04 0.42 10.59
C ASN A 113 -13.40 0.22 9.94
N ARG A 114 -13.49 0.26 8.60
CA ARG A 114 -14.73 -0.06 7.88
C ARG A 114 -15.14 -1.52 7.98
N ILE A 115 -14.17 -2.43 8.09
CA ILE A 115 -14.40 -3.87 7.97
C ILE A 115 -13.93 -4.67 9.19
N ALA A 116 -13.13 -4.07 10.06
CA ALA A 116 -12.59 -4.74 11.22
C ALA A 116 -13.63 -4.88 12.34
N GLU A 117 -13.73 -6.07 12.92
CA GLU A 117 -14.50 -6.28 14.16
C GLU A 117 -13.93 -5.50 15.34
N ASN A 118 -12.60 -5.32 15.35
CA ASN A 118 -11.87 -4.55 16.34
C ASN A 118 -11.23 -3.32 15.68
N PRO A 119 -11.93 -2.17 15.66
CA PRO A 119 -11.40 -0.94 15.09
C PRO A 119 -10.11 -0.51 15.82
N ILE A 120 -9.19 0.07 15.06
CA ILE A 120 -8.01 0.71 15.63
C ILE A 120 -8.44 2.08 16.16
N GLU A 121 -8.19 2.32 17.45
CA GLU A 121 -8.34 3.66 18.02
C GLU A 121 -7.33 4.62 17.39
N SER A 122 -7.68 5.91 17.37
CA SER A 122 -6.80 6.95 16.81
C SER A 122 -5.46 6.93 17.53
N ILE A 123 -4.42 6.56 16.78
CA ILE A 123 -3.04 6.62 17.28
C ILE A 123 -2.57 8.07 17.09
N GLY A 124 -1.96 8.61 18.16
CA GLY A 124 -1.34 9.93 18.07
C GLY A 124 -0.26 9.98 16.99
N PHE A 125 -0.12 11.13 16.36
CA PHE A 125 0.97 11.37 15.41
C PHE A 125 2.12 12.02 16.17
N PRO A 126 3.36 11.59 15.93
CA PRO A 126 4.53 12.26 16.50
C PRO A 126 4.60 13.71 15.99
N ASP A 127 5.24 14.57 16.75
CA ASP A 127 5.58 15.91 16.30
C ASP A 127 6.60 15.77 15.16
N THR A 128 6.18 16.13 13.95
CA THR A 128 6.99 16.00 12.73
C THR A 128 7.69 17.30 12.34
N ASP A 129 7.64 18.31 13.19
CA ASP A 129 8.26 19.63 12.93
C ASP A 129 9.77 19.63 13.25
N THR A 130 10.45 18.55 12.85
CA THR A 130 11.89 18.38 12.99
C THR A 130 12.55 18.19 11.64
N ASP A 131 13.74 18.76 11.46
CA ASP A 131 14.58 18.54 10.26
C ASP A 131 15.24 17.13 10.26
N ASP A 132 15.13 16.39 11.35
CA ASP A 132 15.72 15.07 11.50
C ASP A 132 14.86 13.98 10.84
N LEU A 133 15.53 13.00 10.23
CA LEU A 133 14.84 11.82 9.71
C LEU A 133 14.31 10.95 10.86
N PRO A 134 13.12 10.36 10.70
CA PRO A 134 12.57 9.42 11.68
C PRO A 134 13.48 8.24 11.96
N ARG A 135 13.38 7.66 13.18
CA ARG A 135 14.16 6.47 13.58
C ARG A 135 13.93 5.26 12.67
N CYS A 136 12.74 5.15 12.10
CA CYS A 136 12.36 4.07 11.18
C CYS A 136 12.66 4.40 9.71
N TRP A 137 13.38 5.49 9.42
CA TRP A 137 13.84 5.78 8.06
C TRP A 137 14.80 4.69 7.58
N PRO A 138 14.67 4.21 6.32
CA PRO A 138 15.49 3.12 5.81
C PRO A 138 16.97 3.46 5.77
N ASP A 139 17.81 2.56 6.31
CA ASP A 139 19.25 2.71 6.29
C ASP A 139 19.82 2.87 4.86
N GLY A 140 20.72 3.80 4.70
CA GLY A 140 21.39 4.06 3.41
C GLY A 140 20.54 4.77 2.35
N VAL A 141 19.26 5.03 2.63
CA VAL A 141 18.39 5.80 1.73
C VAL A 141 18.53 7.28 2.06
N LYS A 142 19.00 8.07 1.10
CA LYS A 142 19.06 9.53 1.22
C LYS A 142 17.78 10.14 0.64
N PRO A 143 17.17 11.12 1.31
CA PRO A 143 16.07 11.87 0.72
C PRO A 143 16.49 12.52 -0.60
N CYS A 144 15.65 12.35 -1.63
CA CYS A 144 15.85 13.03 -2.92
C CYS A 144 15.35 14.49 -2.86
N PHE A 145 14.36 14.73 -2.01
CA PHE A 145 13.72 16.04 -1.82
C PHE A 145 13.49 16.27 -0.33
N THR A 146 13.62 17.49 0.11
CA THR A 146 13.25 17.97 1.45
C THR A 146 12.36 19.20 1.30
N ASN A 147 11.49 19.42 2.26
CA ASN A 147 10.54 20.57 2.28
C ASN A 147 9.72 20.68 0.98
N ALA A 148 9.25 19.55 0.46
CA ALA A 148 8.44 19.47 -0.74
C ALA A 148 6.94 19.54 -0.40
N ASP A 149 6.20 20.37 -1.15
CA ASP A 149 4.74 20.35 -1.11
C ASP A 149 4.24 19.05 -1.75
N CYS A 150 3.48 18.28 -0.97
CA CYS A 150 2.97 16.99 -1.39
C CYS A 150 1.46 16.91 -1.22
N ALA A 151 0.82 16.14 -2.09
CA ALA A 151 -0.60 15.82 -2.00
C ALA A 151 -0.86 14.35 -2.36
N ILE A 152 -1.94 13.81 -1.83
CA ILE A 152 -2.45 12.48 -2.19
C ILE A 152 -3.68 12.68 -3.06
N ALA A 153 -3.72 12.00 -4.21
CA ALA A 153 -4.92 11.91 -5.03
C ALA A 153 -5.48 10.48 -4.99
N ARG A 154 -6.78 10.35 -4.74
CA ARG A 154 -7.45 9.07 -4.52
C ARG A 154 -8.52 8.82 -5.56
N THR A 155 -8.79 7.54 -5.81
CA THR A 155 -10.00 7.07 -6.47
C THR A 155 -10.67 6.07 -5.54
N ILE A 156 -11.88 6.40 -5.07
CA ILE A 156 -12.69 5.54 -4.21
C ILE A 156 -14.07 5.44 -4.88
N PRO A 157 -14.55 4.25 -5.20
CA PRO A 157 -15.88 4.09 -5.79
C PRO A 157 -16.97 4.49 -4.80
N GLU A 158 -18.12 4.87 -5.31
CA GLU A 158 -19.32 5.03 -4.48
C GLU A 158 -19.72 3.69 -3.89
N MET A 159 -19.99 3.69 -2.59
CA MET A 159 -20.44 2.54 -1.81
C MET A 159 -21.51 3.00 -0.83
N GLU A 160 -22.19 2.06 -0.15
CA GLU A 160 -23.30 2.38 0.74
C GLU A 160 -22.96 3.45 1.80
N ASP A 161 -21.72 3.42 2.30
CA ASP A 161 -21.21 4.28 3.37
C ASP A 161 -20.14 5.30 2.91
N THR A 162 -19.90 5.39 1.60
CA THR A 162 -18.76 6.18 1.07
C THR A 162 -19.15 6.86 -0.24
N GLU A 163 -19.00 8.18 -0.29
CA GLU A 163 -19.19 8.95 -1.51
C GLU A 163 -18.09 8.69 -2.53
N LEU A 164 -18.44 8.86 -3.82
CA LEU A 164 -17.50 8.75 -4.93
C LEU A 164 -16.36 9.77 -4.83
N VAL A 165 -15.11 9.30 -4.79
CA VAL A 165 -13.90 10.15 -4.82
C VAL A 165 -13.19 9.97 -6.16
N GLN A 166 -12.97 11.06 -6.90
CA GLN A 166 -12.34 11.08 -8.23
C GLN A 166 -11.15 12.05 -8.30
N GLU A 167 -10.35 12.13 -7.25
CA GLU A 167 -9.22 13.07 -7.17
C GLU A 167 -8.18 12.80 -8.27
N VAL A 168 -7.85 11.53 -8.54
CA VAL A 168 -6.91 11.15 -9.62
C VAL A 168 -7.44 11.59 -10.99
N ARG A 169 -8.74 11.41 -11.26
CA ARG A 169 -9.36 11.86 -12.50
C ARG A 169 -9.25 13.37 -12.66
N HIS A 170 -9.57 14.13 -11.63
CA HIS A 170 -9.50 15.59 -11.64
C HIS A 170 -8.06 16.08 -11.82
N MET A 171 -7.10 15.47 -11.11
CA MET A 171 -5.68 15.77 -11.27
C MET A 171 -5.22 15.57 -12.71
N LEU A 172 -5.55 14.42 -13.32
CA LEU A 172 -5.15 14.11 -14.69
C LEU A 172 -5.78 15.08 -15.71
N ILE A 173 -7.08 15.42 -15.56
CA ILE A 173 -7.75 16.38 -16.43
C ILE A 173 -7.05 17.76 -16.33
N ASN A 174 -6.70 18.20 -15.14
CA ASN A 174 -6.04 19.49 -14.95
C ASN A 174 -4.59 19.53 -15.50
N ILE A 175 -3.91 18.38 -15.57
CA ILE A 175 -2.55 18.29 -16.14
C ILE A 175 -2.58 18.22 -17.67
N ILE A 176 -3.57 17.52 -18.23
CA ILE A 176 -3.67 17.32 -19.68
C ILE A 176 -4.25 18.57 -20.39
N GLY A 177 -5.08 19.36 -19.72
CA GLY A 177 -5.71 20.59 -20.22
C GLY A 177 -7.11 20.34 -20.74
#